data_90ca1eddf5424c8e95645e5e3d85eacd
#
_entry.id   90ca1eddf5424c8e95645e5e3d85eacd
#
_cell.length_a   1.000
_cell.length_b   1.000
_cell.length_c   1.000
_cell.angle_alpha   90.00
_cell.angle_beta   90.00
_cell.angle_gamma   90.00
#
_symmetry.space_group_name_H-M   'P 1'
#
loop_
_entity.id
_entity.type
_entity.pdbx_description
1 polymer ?
#
loop_
_entity_poly.entity_id
_entity_poly.type
_entity_poly.pdbx_seq_one_letter_code
_entity_poly.pdbx_strand_id
1 'polypeptide(L)'
;MPQMPSLSSLRDLPRRLWIYIGIAVIAVVAVVASETMFGRSDEDCRPVRDLLDFNTAQAKLIDSKAGDSSGIPTVADETAYQKWADGMSQRAQNVNAPDLAQSALELASLANQFVAKMSRVRSEAENQAPGAPAPRVAYEMSVLNIQITDHLASLSKECPA
;
A
#
# COMPACT_ATOMS: atom_id res chain seq x y z
N MET A 1 17.47 -24.17 14.26
CA MET A 1 17.90 -22.79 13.99
C MET A 1 17.52 -22.46 12.56
N PRO A 2 16.54 -21.61 12.28
CA PRO A 2 16.21 -21.21 10.91
C PRO A 2 17.29 -20.25 10.40
N GLN A 3 17.90 -20.58 9.27
CA GLN A 3 18.86 -19.72 8.60
C GLN A 3 18.11 -18.51 8.01
N MET A 4 18.49 -17.32 8.45
CA MET A 4 18.04 -16.08 7.83
C MET A 4 18.60 -16.00 6.40
N PRO A 5 17.78 -15.75 5.38
CA PRO A 5 18.27 -15.54 4.02
C PRO A 5 19.13 -14.27 4.01
N SER A 6 20.34 -14.39 3.44
CA SER A 6 21.29 -13.30 3.35
C SER A 6 20.77 -12.20 2.43
N LEU A 7 20.85 -10.95 2.89
CA LEU A 7 20.44 -9.72 2.15
C LEU A 7 21.21 -9.50 0.83
N SER A 8 22.19 -10.33 0.52
CA SER A 8 22.96 -10.26 -0.73
C SER A 8 22.22 -10.77 -1.97
N SER A 9 21.14 -11.56 -1.79
CA SER A 9 20.37 -12.11 -2.92
C SER A 9 19.34 -11.11 -3.49
N LEU A 10 19.11 -9.96 -2.84
CA LEU A 10 18.19 -8.93 -3.30
C LEU A 10 18.79 -8.04 -4.43
N ARG A 11 20.08 -8.17 -4.70
CA ARG A 11 20.79 -7.32 -5.66
C ARG A 11 20.61 -7.73 -7.13
N ASP A 12 20.21 -8.97 -7.37
CA ASP A 12 20.13 -9.55 -8.71
C ASP A 12 18.68 -9.79 -9.18
N LEU A 13 17.68 -9.21 -8.50
CA LEU A 13 16.29 -9.33 -8.94
C LEU A 13 16.05 -8.53 -10.23
N PRO A 14 15.51 -9.14 -11.27
CA PRO A 14 15.23 -8.45 -12.52
C PRO A 14 14.28 -7.28 -12.27
N ARG A 15 14.56 -6.16 -12.93
CA ARG A 15 13.87 -4.86 -12.82
C ARG A 15 12.34 -4.96 -12.80
N ARG A 16 11.78 -6.02 -13.40
CA ARG A 16 10.35 -6.32 -13.45
C ARG A 16 9.76 -6.77 -12.10
N LEU A 17 10.55 -7.34 -11.22
CA LEU A 17 10.07 -7.86 -9.92
C LEU A 17 9.84 -6.75 -8.89
N TRP A 18 10.55 -5.64 -8.99
CA TRP A 18 10.45 -4.52 -8.05
C TRP A 18 9.10 -3.81 -8.09
N ILE A 19 8.44 -3.84 -9.25
CA ILE A 19 7.13 -3.21 -9.42
C ILE A 19 6.00 -4.14 -9.00
N TYR A 20 6.16 -5.44 -9.26
CA TYR A 20 5.22 -6.44 -8.72
C TYR A 20 5.21 -6.46 -7.19
N ILE A 21 6.32 -6.15 -6.53
CA ILE A 21 6.39 -6.03 -5.05
C ILE A 21 5.59 -4.81 -4.56
N GLY A 22 5.62 -3.69 -5.27
CA GLY A 22 4.83 -2.50 -4.92
C GLY A 22 3.31 -2.71 -5.09
N ILE A 23 2.89 -3.49 -6.09
CA ILE A 23 1.47 -3.70 -6.44
C ILE A 23 0.86 -4.89 -5.68
N ALA A 24 1.62 -5.97 -5.47
CA ALA A 24 1.11 -7.19 -4.85
C ALA A 24 0.77 -7.04 -3.35
N VAL A 25 1.40 -6.12 -2.65
CA VAL A 25 1.24 -6.00 -1.19
C VAL A 25 -0.05 -5.28 -0.79
N ILE A 26 -0.65 -4.47 -1.66
CA ILE A 26 -1.97 -3.86 -1.41
C ILE A 26 -3.09 -4.93 -1.39
N ALA A 27 -2.88 -6.08 -2.02
CA ALA A 27 -3.91 -7.14 -2.17
C ALA A 27 -3.96 -8.17 -1.04
N VAL A 28 -2.96 -8.28 -0.16
CA VAL A 28 -2.80 -9.44 0.74
C VAL A 28 -3.46 -9.31 2.12
N VAL A 29 -4.22 -8.26 2.42
CA VAL A 29 -4.88 -8.12 3.73
C VAL A 29 -6.28 -8.77 3.78
N ALA A 30 -6.56 -9.77 2.97
CA ALA A 30 -7.89 -10.42 2.97
C ALA A 30 -8.02 -11.65 3.89
N VAL A 31 -6.99 -12.10 4.61
CA VAL A 31 -7.08 -13.36 5.39
C VAL A 31 -6.28 -13.28 6.67
N VAL A 32 -6.82 -12.71 7.72
CA VAL A 32 -6.69 -13.27 9.09
C VAL A 32 -7.92 -12.82 9.90
N ALA A 33 -9.03 -13.48 9.73
CA ALA A 33 -10.12 -13.44 10.70
C ALA A 33 -9.94 -14.64 11.63
N SER A 34 -9.59 -14.40 12.88
CA SER A 34 -10.13 -15.20 14.00
C SER A 34 -9.51 -14.79 15.35
N GLU A 35 -10.40 -14.57 16.28
CA GLU A 35 -10.26 -14.70 17.72
C GLU A 35 -9.53 -13.60 18.50
N THR A 36 -10.26 -12.53 18.83
CA THR A 36 -10.13 -11.91 20.15
C THR A 36 -11.52 -11.46 20.64
N MET A 37 -12.02 -12.11 21.69
CA MET A 37 -13.30 -11.90 22.35
C MET A 37 -13.32 -10.65 23.25
N PHE A 38 -12.97 -9.50 22.75
CA PHE A 38 -13.36 -8.21 23.29
C PHE A 38 -13.58 -7.28 22.10
N GLY A 39 -14.65 -7.60 21.35
CA GLY A 39 -14.99 -6.87 20.14
C GLY A 39 -15.34 -5.43 20.46
N ARG A 40 -14.71 -4.50 19.76
CA ARG A 40 -15.20 -3.13 19.61
C ARG A 40 -16.65 -3.14 19.15
N SER A 41 -17.38 -2.06 19.40
CA SER A 41 -18.74 -1.95 18.92
C SER A 41 -18.77 -2.04 17.39
N ASP A 42 -19.79 -2.67 16.84
CA ASP A 42 -19.97 -2.75 15.39
C ASP A 42 -20.07 -1.36 14.75
N GLU A 43 -20.60 -0.40 15.50
CA GLU A 43 -20.72 1.00 15.08
C GLU A 43 -19.35 1.68 14.92
N ASP A 44 -18.41 1.46 15.84
CA ASP A 44 -17.05 2.01 15.75
C ASP A 44 -16.25 1.39 14.61
N CYS A 45 -16.49 0.12 14.32
CA CYS A 45 -15.78 -0.63 13.28
C CYS A 45 -16.35 -0.43 11.87
N ARG A 46 -17.58 0.02 11.72
CA ARG A 46 -18.20 0.22 10.40
C ARG A 46 -17.39 1.14 9.49
N PRO A 47 -16.94 2.35 9.91
CA PRO A 47 -16.14 3.22 9.07
C PRO A 47 -14.77 2.63 8.70
N VAL A 48 -14.18 1.84 9.61
CA VAL A 48 -12.90 1.15 9.34
C VAL A 48 -13.10 0.07 8.29
N ARG A 49 -14.15 -0.74 8.39
CA ARG A 49 -14.46 -1.75 7.35
C ARG A 49 -14.72 -1.11 6.00
N ASP A 50 -15.45 0.02 5.93
CA ASP A 50 -15.65 0.77 4.68
C ASP A 50 -14.31 1.25 4.08
N LEU A 51 -13.37 1.69 4.91
CA LEU A 51 -12.02 2.06 4.48
C LEU A 51 -11.24 0.85 3.93
N LEU A 52 -11.28 -0.30 4.61
CA LEU A 52 -10.61 -1.53 4.21
C LEU A 52 -11.20 -2.11 2.91
N ASP A 53 -12.52 -2.12 2.79
CA ASP A 53 -13.23 -2.57 1.60
C ASP A 53 -12.92 -1.68 0.39
N PHE A 54 -12.91 -0.36 0.59
CA PHE A 54 -12.50 0.58 -0.44
C PHE A 54 -11.05 0.33 -0.87
N ASN A 55 -10.12 0.15 0.07
CA ASN A 55 -8.73 -0.17 -0.23
C ASN A 55 -8.65 -1.43 -1.10
N THR A 56 -9.34 -2.48 -0.71
CA THR A 56 -9.36 -3.76 -1.45
C THR A 56 -9.93 -3.60 -2.86
N ALA A 57 -11.02 -2.85 -3.01
CA ALA A 57 -11.64 -2.61 -4.31
C ALA A 57 -10.73 -1.79 -5.24
N GLN A 58 -10.08 -0.75 -4.71
CA GLN A 58 -9.15 0.08 -5.49
C GLN A 58 -7.87 -0.68 -5.87
N ALA A 59 -7.34 -1.50 -4.97
CA ALA A 59 -6.19 -2.35 -5.26
C ALA A 59 -6.46 -3.27 -6.46
N LYS A 60 -7.63 -3.93 -6.50
CA LYS A 60 -8.05 -4.76 -7.64
C LYS A 60 -8.17 -3.97 -8.93
N LEU A 61 -8.70 -2.74 -8.87
CA LEU A 61 -8.81 -1.86 -10.06
C LEU A 61 -7.44 -1.44 -10.58
N ILE A 62 -6.51 -1.10 -9.70
CA ILE A 62 -5.15 -0.70 -10.06
C ILE A 62 -4.43 -1.91 -10.68
N ASP A 63 -4.49 -3.07 -10.04
CA ASP A 63 -3.88 -4.30 -10.52
C ASP A 63 -4.41 -4.71 -11.90
N SER A 64 -5.73 -4.62 -12.11
CA SER A 64 -6.34 -4.95 -13.41
C SER A 64 -5.90 -4.05 -14.57
N LYS A 65 -5.41 -2.84 -14.27
CA LYS A 65 -4.92 -1.86 -15.26
C LYS A 65 -3.42 -1.92 -15.47
N ALA A 66 -2.69 -2.50 -14.52
CA ALA A 66 -1.23 -2.60 -14.54
C ALA A 66 -0.67 -3.62 -15.57
N GLY A 67 -1.51 -4.18 -16.41
CA GLY A 67 -1.30 -5.38 -17.21
C GLY A 67 -0.20 -5.39 -18.26
N ASP A 68 0.53 -4.30 -18.55
CA ASP A 68 1.60 -4.30 -19.55
C ASP A 68 2.70 -3.24 -19.32
N SER A 69 2.78 -2.71 -18.12
CA SER A 69 3.72 -1.65 -17.83
C SER A 69 5.16 -2.21 -17.81
N SER A 70 6.05 -1.53 -18.51
CA SER A 70 7.52 -1.73 -18.52
C SER A 70 8.16 -1.55 -17.12
N GLY A 71 7.34 -1.51 -16.09
CA GLY A 71 7.77 -1.31 -14.74
C GLY A 71 7.93 0.14 -14.30
N ILE A 72 7.66 1.10 -15.15
CA ILE A 72 7.70 2.53 -14.83
C ILE A 72 6.26 3.01 -14.69
N PRO A 73 5.87 3.68 -13.58
CA PRO A 73 4.52 4.19 -13.41
C PRO A 73 4.13 5.16 -14.53
N THR A 74 2.97 4.96 -15.13
CA THR A 74 2.42 5.88 -16.14
C THR A 74 1.64 7.01 -15.46
N VAL A 75 1.28 8.05 -16.23
CA VAL A 75 0.38 9.12 -15.74
C VAL A 75 -1.00 8.56 -15.37
N ALA A 76 -1.46 7.52 -16.07
CA ALA A 76 -2.71 6.84 -15.75
C ALA A 76 -2.64 6.11 -14.40
N ASP A 77 -1.49 5.48 -14.10
CA ASP A 77 -1.25 4.87 -12.80
C ASP A 77 -1.23 5.92 -11.69
N GLU A 78 -0.53 7.03 -11.88
CA GLU A 78 -0.53 8.15 -10.92
C GLU A 78 -1.94 8.64 -10.62
N THR A 79 -2.76 8.81 -11.66
CA THR A 79 -4.16 9.23 -11.51
C THR A 79 -4.98 8.20 -10.72
N ALA A 80 -4.76 6.91 -10.96
CA ALA A 80 -5.46 5.85 -10.24
C ALA A 80 -5.06 5.81 -8.76
N TYR A 81 -3.77 5.93 -8.47
CA TYR A 81 -3.25 6.00 -7.10
C TYR A 81 -3.66 7.28 -6.38
N GLN A 82 -3.76 8.43 -7.10
CA GLN A 82 -4.29 9.66 -6.51
C GLN A 82 -5.73 9.47 -6.04
N LYS A 83 -6.60 8.89 -6.87
CA LYS A 83 -7.98 8.57 -6.49
C LYS A 83 -8.07 7.63 -5.30
N TRP A 84 -7.16 6.65 -5.22
CA TRP A 84 -7.05 5.77 -4.08
C TRP A 84 -6.68 6.55 -2.81
N ALA A 85 -5.63 7.37 -2.82
CA ALA A 85 -5.19 8.14 -1.66
C ALA A 85 -6.26 9.16 -1.19
N ASP A 86 -6.92 9.84 -2.13
CA ASP A 86 -8.02 10.77 -1.84
C ASP A 86 -9.20 10.03 -1.18
N GLY A 87 -9.58 8.87 -1.71
CA GLY A 87 -10.63 8.04 -1.14
C GLY A 87 -10.29 7.44 0.22
N MET A 88 -9.02 7.10 0.47
CA MET A 88 -8.52 6.70 1.80
C MET A 88 -8.64 7.87 2.79
N SER A 89 -8.20 9.06 2.39
CA SER A 89 -8.28 10.27 3.21
C SER A 89 -9.72 10.63 3.59
N GLN A 90 -10.65 10.55 2.64
CA GLN A 90 -12.06 10.80 2.90
C GLN A 90 -12.66 9.82 3.91
N ARG A 91 -12.33 8.53 3.81
CA ARG A 91 -12.84 7.50 4.72
C ARG A 91 -12.20 7.55 6.09
N ALA A 92 -10.91 7.86 6.16
CA ALA A 92 -10.22 8.04 7.43
C ALA A 92 -10.86 9.14 8.30
N GLN A 93 -11.38 10.20 7.69
CA GLN A 93 -12.08 11.29 8.39
C GLN A 93 -13.43 10.88 8.98
N ASN A 94 -14.01 9.77 8.52
CA ASN A 94 -15.28 9.26 9.03
C ASN A 94 -15.11 8.30 10.23
N VAL A 95 -13.88 7.95 10.58
CA VAL A 95 -13.57 7.11 11.73
C VAL A 95 -13.62 7.96 12.98
N ASN A 96 -14.53 7.65 13.92
CA ASN A 96 -14.80 8.49 15.10
C ASN A 96 -14.17 7.94 16.39
N ALA A 97 -13.91 6.63 16.50
CA ALA A 97 -13.23 6.05 17.65
C ALA A 97 -11.78 6.58 17.69
N PRO A 98 -11.32 7.26 18.77
CA PRO A 98 -10.12 8.10 18.74
C PRO A 98 -8.83 7.36 18.31
N ASP A 99 -8.64 6.14 18.79
CA ASP A 99 -7.47 5.32 18.49
C ASP A 99 -7.51 4.76 17.05
N LEU A 100 -8.69 4.33 16.58
CA LEU A 100 -8.90 3.92 15.19
C LEU A 100 -8.77 5.12 14.24
N ALA A 101 -9.28 6.29 14.63
CA ALA A 101 -9.18 7.51 13.85
C ALA A 101 -7.72 7.91 13.64
N GLN A 102 -6.90 7.85 14.69
CA GLN A 102 -5.47 8.12 14.56
C GLN A 102 -4.80 7.18 13.56
N SER A 103 -5.01 5.86 13.71
CA SER A 103 -4.44 4.86 12.80
C SER A 103 -4.92 5.03 11.35
N ALA A 104 -6.20 5.36 11.16
CA ALA A 104 -6.77 5.62 9.84
C ALA A 104 -6.19 6.89 9.18
N LEU A 105 -6.00 7.96 9.95
CA LEU A 105 -5.39 9.20 9.46
C LEU A 105 -3.90 9.03 9.14
N GLU A 106 -3.17 8.26 9.94
CA GLU A 106 -1.78 7.90 9.65
C GLU A 106 -1.68 7.11 8.35
N LEU A 107 -2.54 6.11 8.17
CA LEU A 107 -2.64 5.35 6.93
C LEU A 107 -2.92 6.24 5.71
N ALA A 108 -3.88 7.17 5.82
CA ALA A 108 -4.19 8.13 4.76
C ALA A 108 -3.00 9.06 4.45
N SER A 109 -2.25 9.49 5.47
CA SER A 109 -1.02 10.28 5.32
C SER A 109 0.05 9.50 4.56
N LEU A 110 0.26 8.22 4.88
CA LEU A 110 1.21 7.35 4.18
C LEU A 110 0.79 7.13 2.71
N ALA A 111 -0.50 6.95 2.43
CA ALA A 111 -1.02 6.84 1.07
C ALA A 111 -0.72 8.10 0.24
N ASN A 112 -0.94 9.29 0.80
CA ASN A 112 -0.61 10.55 0.14
C ASN A 112 0.90 10.73 -0.09
N GLN A 113 1.74 10.34 0.88
CA GLN A 113 3.20 10.36 0.71
C GLN A 113 3.65 9.39 -0.39
N PHE A 114 3.04 8.22 -0.49
CA PHE A 114 3.31 7.26 -1.55
C PHE A 114 3.02 7.86 -2.92
N VAL A 115 1.84 8.44 -3.12
CA VAL A 115 1.44 9.06 -4.39
C VAL A 115 2.36 10.23 -4.75
N ALA A 116 2.72 11.08 -3.78
CA ALA A 116 3.61 12.21 -4.00
C ALA A 116 5.00 11.81 -4.53
N LYS A 117 5.43 10.57 -4.32
CA LYS A 117 6.71 10.05 -4.82
C LYS A 117 6.62 9.40 -6.21
N MET A 118 5.44 9.11 -6.72
CA MET A 118 5.27 8.38 -8.00
C MET A 118 5.84 9.13 -9.21
N SER A 119 5.54 10.42 -9.32
CA SER A 119 6.06 11.26 -10.42
C SER A 119 7.59 11.29 -10.42
N ARG A 120 8.20 11.32 -9.24
CA ARG A 120 9.64 11.30 -9.08
C ARG A 120 10.24 9.95 -9.48
N VAL A 121 9.61 8.84 -9.10
CA VAL A 121 10.03 7.50 -9.56
C VAL A 121 10.03 7.44 -11.07
N ARG A 122 8.96 7.92 -11.72
CA ARG A 122 8.87 7.94 -13.17
C ARG A 122 10.01 8.75 -13.79
N SER A 123 10.20 10.00 -13.35
CA SER A 123 11.22 10.88 -13.92
C SER A 123 12.66 10.35 -13.71
N GLU A 124 12.94 9.77 -12.55
CA GLU A 124 14.24 9.16 -12.27
C GLU A 124 14.45 7.88 -13.10
N ALA A 125 13.41 7.07 -13.26
CA ALA A 125 13.49 5.84 -14.06
C ALA A 125 13.67 6.10 -15.57
N GLU A 126 13.01 7.13 -16.11
CA GLU A 126 13.15 7.54 -17.52
C GLU A 126 14.57 8.02 -17.83
N ASN A 127 15.24 8.62 -16.86
CA ASN A 127 16.59 9.16 -17.02
C ASN A 127 17.73 8.16 -16.67
N GLN A 128 17.38 6.94 -16.26
CA GLN A 128 18.38 5.93 -15.90
C GLN A 128 18.95 5.19 -17.11
N ALA A 129 20.27 4.92 -17.05
CA ALA A 129 20.91 4.03 -18.01
C ALA A 129 20.36 2.59 -17.91
N PRO A 130 20.29 1.85 -19.03
CA PRO A 130 19.93 0.44 -19.01
C PRO A 130 20.84 -0.35 -18.04
N GLY A 131 20.25 -1.12 -17.14
CA GLY A 131 20.98 -1.92 -16.14
C GLY A 131 21.41 -1.17 -14.88
N ALA A 132 21.10 0.12 -14.75
CA ALA A 132 21.34 0.85 -13.50
C ALA A 132 20.50 0.28 -12.34
N PRO A 133 20.97 0.37 -11.07
CA PRO A 133 20.21 -0.03 -9.91
C PRO A 133 18.95 0.84 -9.75
N ALA A 134 17.94 0.32 -9.08
CA ALA A 134 16.69 1.06 -8.83
C ALA A 134 16.98 2.43 -8.18
N PRO A 135 16.25 3.49 -8.54
CA PRO A 135 16.46 4.81 -7.96
C PRO A 135 16.14 4.81 -6.45
N ARG A 136 16.79 5.68 -5.70
CA ARG A 136 16.60 5.77 -4.24
C ARG A 136 15.14 5.94 -3.85
N VAL A 137 14.40 6.74 -4.60
CA VAL A 137 12.97 6.99 -4.34
C VAL A 137 12.13 5.70 -4.43
N ALA A 138 12.52 4.71 -5.23
CA ALA A 138 11.84 3.41 -5.29
C ALA A 138 11.98 2.64 -3.96
N TYR A 139 13.13 2.71 -3.30
CA TYR A 139 13.31 2.13 -1.96
C TYR A 139 12.48 2.86 -0.91
N GLU A 140 12.40 4.19 -0.98
CA GLU A 140 11.55 4.99 -0.09
C GLU A 140 10.07 4.62 -0.26
N MET A 141 9.60 4.39 -1.49
CA MET A 141 8.25 3.92 -1.76
C MET A 141 8.01 2.50 -1.21
N SER A 142 9.01 1.62 -1.29
CA SER A 142 8.91 0.28 -0.70
C SER A 142 8.71 0.35 0.82
N VAL A 143 9.41 1.23 1.51
CA VAL A 143 9.23 1.45 2.96
C VAL A 143 7.83 1.96 3.26
N LEU A 144 7.33 2.95 2.52
CA LEU A 144 5.96 3.45 2.68
C LEU A 144 4.92 2.34 2.46
N ASN A 145 5.13 1.50 1.46
CA ASN A 145 4.23 0.38 1.18
C ASN A 145 4.17 -0.64 2.34
N ILE A 146 5.32 -0.95 2.96
CA ILE A 146 5.36 -1.80 4.17
C ILE A 146 4.55 -1.15 5.29
N GLN A 147 4.77 0.14 5.57
CA GLN A 147 4.03 0.86 6.61
C GLN A 147 2.52 0.89 6.34
N ILE A 148 2.11 1.15 5.10
CA ILE A 148 0.70 1.10 4.69
C ILE A 148 0.11 -0.29 4.98
N THR A 149 0.83 -1.35 4.62
CA THR A 149 0.39 -2.73 4.85
C THR A 149 0.25 -3.05 6.33
N ASP A 150 1.19 -2.60 7.16
CA ASP A 150 1.15 -2.80 8.61
C ASP A 150 -0.05 -2.09 9.25
N HIS A 151 -0.34 -0.85 8.84
CA HIS A 151 -1.53 -0.13 9.30
C HIS A 151 -2.84 -0.79 8.86
N LEU A 152 -2.93 -1.24 7.60
CA LEU A 152 -4.09 -1.98 7.10
C LEU A 152 -4.31 -3.28 7.90
N ALA A 153 -3.24 -4.03 8.16
CA ALA A 153 -3.30 -5.26 8.94
C ALA A 153 -3.74 -5.00 10.39
N SER A 154 -3.23 -3.93 11.01
CA SER A 154 -3.64 -3.52 12.35
C SER A 154 -5.11 -3.17 12.42
N LEU A 155 -5.59 -2.31 11.52
CA LEU A 155 -7.01 -1.92 11.45
C LEU A 155 -7.93 -3.13 11.18
N SER A 156 -7.52 -4.04 10.30
CA SER A 156 -8.27 -5.28 10.03
C SER A 156 -8.35 -6.22 11.24
N LYS A 157 -7.30 -6.27 12.04
CA LYS A 157 -7.28 -7.05 13.28
C LYS A 157 -8.18 -6.46 14.36
N GLU A 158 -8.22 -5.14 14.44
CA GLU A 158 -9.05 -4.44 15.43
C GLU A 158 -10.54 -4.41 15.06
N CYS A 159 -10.84 -4.43 13.74
CA CYS A 159 -12.19 -4.41 13.19
C CYS A 159 -12.36 -5.53 12.14
N PRO A 160 -12.46 -6.78 12.56
CA PRO A 160 -12.68 -7.90 11.66
C PRO A 160 -14.01 -7.77 10.90
N ALA A 161 -14.09 -8.43 9.72
CA ALA A 161 -15.26 -8.45 8.86
C ALA A 161 -16.41 -9.25 9.48
#